data_cc04dfa2b34b16deddd8401c54f8700e
#
_entry.id   cc04dfa2b34b16deddd8401c54f8700e
#
_cell.length_a   1.000
_cell.length_b   1.000
_cell.length_c   1.000
_cell.angle_alpha   90.00
_cell.angle_beta   90.00
_cell.angle_gamma   90.00
#
_symmetry.space_group_name_H-M   'P 1'
#
loop_
_entity.id
_entity.type
_entity.pdbx_description
1 polymer ?
#
loop_
_entity_poly.entity_id
_entity_poly.type
_entity_poly.pdbx_seq_one_letter_code
_entity_poly.pdbx_strand_id
1 'polypeptide(L)'
;MQRKVSEINNRMRVSFDLDEVLFVSPKTHKTEPPLHFPFNRIYKERLRLGTPDLINELQELGYEVWVYTSSFRSEEYIVRLFRHYHVKFDGIVNGTRHLKEVQRNNATTLPQKLPNRYHISLHIDDEEIGCKLAGQYGYNVYQLEAQDDDWKEKIIAHAAKIREREHKD
;
A
#
# COMPACT_ATOMS: atom_id res chain seq x y z
N MET A 1 -3.34 -26.46 -19.67
CA MET A 1 -2.75 -25.10 -19.65
C MET A 1 -3.73 -24.00 -19.23
N GLN A 2 -4.98 -24.30 -18.94
CA GLN A 2 -6.02 -23.33 -18.54
C GLN A 2 -6.17 -23.10 -17.02
N ARG A 3 -5.53 -23.90 -16.16
CA ARG A 3 -5.67 -23.78 -14.67
C ARG A 3 -4.83 -22.64 -14.03
N LYS A 4 -3.81 -22.12 -14.72
CA LYS A 4 -2.94 -21.06 -14.16
C LYS A 4 -3.51 -19.63 -14.29
N VAL A 5 -4.46 -19.40 -15.16
CA VAL A 5 -5.02 -18.04 -15.40
C VAL A 5 -6.13 -17.70 -14.42
N SER A 6 -6.87 -18.70 -13.93
CA SER A 6 -7.98 -18.49 -12.98
C SER A 6 -7.51 -18.29 -11.52
N GLU A 7 -6.33 -18.78 -11.15
CA GLU A 7 -5.79 -18.63 -9.79
C GLU A 7 -5.16 -17.23 -9.56
N ILE A 8 -4.77 -16.52 -10.62
CA ILE A 8 -4.16 -15.20 -10.53
C ILE A 8 -5.21 -14.12 -10.22
N ASN A 9 -6.47 -14.34 -10.58
CA ASN A 9 -7.54 -13.34 -10.42
C ASN A 9 -8.23 -13.32 -9.06
N ASN A 10 -7.85 -14.16 -8.12
CA ASN A 10 -8.55 -14.29 -6.83
C ASN A 10 -7.67 -14.01 -5.60
N ARG A 11 -6.55 -13.31 -5.77
CA ARG A 11 -5.71 -12.90 -4.65
C ARG A 11 -6.26 -11.63 -4.03
N MET A 12 -6.44 -11.65 -2.71
CA MET A 12 -6.80 -10.45 -1.96
C MET A 12 -5.72 -9.38 -2.11
N ARG A 13 -6.14 -8.15 -2.40
CA ARG A 13 -5.25 -7.00 -2.57
C ARG A 13 -5.16 -6.19 -1.28
N VAL A 14 -3.94 -5.94 -0.86
CA VAL A 14 -3.59 -5.07 0.26
C VAL A 14 -2.81 -3.88 -0.29
N SER A 15 -3.17 -2.66 0.07
CA SER A 15 -2.45 -1.47 -0.39
C SER A 15 -1.90 -0.64 0.76
N PHE A 16 -0.83 0.07 0.48
CA PHE A 16 -0.17 0.96 1.41
C PHE A 16 -0.11 2.37 0.84
N ASP A 17 -0.35 3.37 1.68
CA ASP A 17 0.08 4.74 1.38
C ASP A 17 1.61 4.83 1.46
N LEU A 18 2.18 5.89 0.90
CA LEU A 18 3.62 6.14 0.94
C LEU A 18 3.98 7.06 2.11
N ASP A 19 3.57 8.32 2.04
CA ASP A 19 3.95 9.32 3.02
C ASP A 19 3.41 8.97 4.42
N GLU A 20 4.27 9.03 5.43
CA GLU A 20 4.01 8.68 6.83
C GLU A 20 3.62 7.21 7.08
N VAL A 21 3.57 6.37 6.04
CA VAL A 21 3.34 4.92 6.13
C VAL A 21 4.62 4.17 5.78
N LEU A 22 4.96 4.08 4.50
CA LEU A 22 6.20 3.43 4.05
C LEU A 22 7.38 4.41 4.05
N PHE A 23 7.16 5.69 3.76
CA PHE A 23 8.15 6.76 3.80
C PHE A 23 8.02 7.54 5.10
N VAL A 24 9.03 7.49 5.94
CA VAL A 24 9.04 8.15 7.25
C VAL A 24 10.34 8.90 7.49
N SER A 25 10.27 9.87 8.38
CA SER A 25 11.48 10.60 8.80
C SER A 25 12.32 9.79 9.78
N PRO A 26 13.63 9.65 9.57
CA PRO A 26 14.52 8.99 10.52
C PRO A 26 14.65 9.77 11.85
N LYS A 27 14.16 11.01 11.90
CA LYS A 27 14.14 11.80 13.14
C LYS A 27 13.02 11.37 14.09
N THR A 28 11.96 10.75 13.57
CA THR A 28 10.76 10.40 14.33
C THR A 28 10.45 8.91 14.33
N HIS A 29 11.04 8.16 13.41
CA HIS A 29 10.76 6.73 13.23
C HIS A 29 12.04 5.93 13.06
N LYS A 30 11.98 4.65 13.41
CA LYS A 30 12.99 3.67 13.00
C LYS A 30 12.86 3.42 11.50
N THR A 31 13.98 3.40 10.80
CA THR A 31 14.01 3.25 9.36
C THR A 31 14.94 2.13 8.91
N GLU A 32 14.69 1.64 7.70
CA GLU A 32 15.65 0.83 6.98
C GLU A 32 16.94 1.63 6.72
N PRO A 33 18.10 0.99 6.54
CA PRO A 33 19.32 1.67 6.16
C PRO A 33 19.14 2.52 4.90
N PRO A 34 19.80 3.70 4.82
CA PRO A 34 19.76 4.47 3.57
C PRO A 34 20.44 3.70 2.44
N LEU A 35 20.06 4.03 1.22
CA LEU A 35 20.75 3.50 0.03
C LEU A 35 22.21 3.98 0.00
N HIS A 36 23.07 3.17 -0.61
CA HIS A 36 24.46 3.55 -0.82
C HIS A 36 24.62 4.62 -1.90
N PHE A 37 25.72 5.38 -1.83
CA PHE A 37 26.09 6.31 -2.90
C PHE A 37 26.23 5.57 -4.23
N PRO A 38 25.74 6.13 -5.35
CA PRO A 38 25.12 7.46 -5.53
C PRO A 38 23.61 7.50 -5.30
N PHE A 39 22.94 6.36 -5.06
CA PHE A 39 21.48 6.25 -5.03
C PHE A 39 20.83 7.00 -3.87
N ASN A 40 21.52 7.14 -2.74
CA ASN A 40 21.07 7.94 -1.60
C ASN A 40 20.92 9.45 -1.93
N ARG A 41 21.54 9.92 -3.01
CA ARG A 41 21.39 11.30 -3.50
C ARG A 41 20.21 11.46 -4.47
N ILE A 42 19.82 10.36 -5.11
CA ILE A 42 18.70 10.31 -6.07
C ILE A 42 17.38 10.04 -5.34
N TYR A 43 17.39 9.04 -4.46
CA TYR A 43 16.23 8.60 -3.67
C TYR A 43 16.43 9.00 -2.21
N LYS A 44 15.78 10.08 -1.81
CA LYS A 44 15.96 10.68 -0.47
C LYS A 44 15.00 10.13 0.57
N GLU A 45 13.92 9.47 0.12
CA GLU A 45 12.95 8.86 1.02
C GLU A 45 13.59 7.73 1.83
N ARG A 46 13.23 7.69 3.11
CA ARG A 46 13.64 6.63 4.04
C ARG A 46 12.44 5.72 4.30
N LEU A 47 12.67 4.43 4.21
CA LEU A 47 11.62 3.46 4.46
C LEU A 47 11.46 3.19 5.96
N ARG A 48 10.21 3.07 6.42
CA ARG A 48 9.91 2.57 7.76
C ARG A 48 10.59 1.21 7.95
N LEU A 49 11.18 0.99 9.13
CA LEU A 49 11.82 -0.28 9.46
C LEU A 49 10.82 -1.44 9.33
N GLY A 50 11.23 -2.49 8.63
CA GLY A 50 10.40 -3.67 8.36
C GLY A 50 9.58 -3.60 7.08
N THR A 51 9.63 -2.50 6.32
CA THR A 51 8.87 -2.36 5.06
C THR A 51 9.16 -3.47 4.05
N PRO A 52 10.44 -3.78 3.68
CA PRO A 52 10.70 -4.85 2.72
C PRO A 52 10.24 -6.22 3.22
N ASP A 53 10.47 -6.52 4.47
CA ASP A 53 10.06 -7.79 5.08
C ASP A 53 8.54 -7.96 5.06
N LEU A 54 7.79 -6.92 5.45
CA LEU A 54 6.33 -6.96 5.47
C LEU A 54 5.75 -7.19 4.07
N ILE A 55 6.21 -6.44 3.08
CA ILE A 55 5.68 -6.54 1.71
C ILE A 55 5.98 -7.91 1.12
N ASN A 56 7.22 -8.38 1.26
CA ASN A 56 7.62 -9.69 0.75
C ASN A 56 6.86 -10.83 1.45
N GLU A 57 6.68 -10.75 2.77
CA GLU A 57 5.94 -11.76 3.53
C GLU A 57 4.45 -11.80 3.15
N LEU A 58 3.80 -10.65 2.96
CA LEU A 58 2.42 -10.60 2.46
C LEU A 58 2.30 -11.27 1.08
N GLN A 59 3.25 -11.03 0.18
CA GLN A 59 3.26 -11.66 -1.13
C GLN A 59 3.49 -13.18 -1.04
N GLU A 60 4.36 -13.65 -0.16
CA GLU A 60 4.58 -15.07 0.11
C GLU A 60 3.31 -15.74 0.69
N LEU A 61 2.55 -15.01 1.51
CA LEU A 61 1.27 -15.46 2.05
C LEU A 61 0.12 -15.45 1.02
N GLY A 62 0.39 -15.03 -0.22
CA GLY A 62 -0.55 -15.06 -1.33
C GLY A 62 -1.36 -13.79 -1.54
N TYR A 63 -1.03 -12.69 -0.90
CA TYR A 63 -1.63 -11.39 -1.17
C TYR A 63 -0.97 -10.71 -2.38
N GLU A 64 -1.75 -9.92 -3.11
CA GLU A 64 -1.17 -8.88 -3.95
C GLU A 64 -0.93 -7.63 -3.09
N VAL A 65 0.24 -7.04 -3.22
CA VAL A 65 0.59 -5.82 -2.49
C VAL A 65 0.73 -4.64 -3.43
N TRP A 66 -0.09 -3.63 -3.19
CA TRP A 66 -0.21 -2.43 -4.00
C TRP A 66 0.26 -1.19 -3.24
N VAL A 67 0.66 -0.18 -3.97
CA VAL A 67 0.75 1.21 -3.49
C VAL A 67 -0.50 1.95 -3.90
N TYR A 68 -1.12 2.67 -2.97
CA TYR A 68 -2.15 3.63 -3.27
C TYR A 68 -1.89 4.93 -2.51
N THR A 69 -1.43 5.92 -3.23
CA THR A 69 -1.00 7.21 -2.68
C THR A 69 -1.67 8.38 -3.40
N SER A 70 -1.95 9.45 -2.67
CA SER A 70 -2.35 10.74 -3.26
C SER A 70 -1.18 11.53 -3.85
N SER A 71 0.05 11.15 -3.56
CA SER A 71 1.26 11.73 -4.11
C SER A 71 1.32 11.61 -5.64
N PHE A 72 1.89 12.61 -6.29
CA PHE A 72 2.12 12.63 -7.74
C PHE A 72 3.48 12.07 -8.16
N ARG A 73 4.21 11.42 -7.24
CA ARG A 73 5.42 10.68 -7.63
C ARG A 73 5.10 9.73 -8.76
N SER A 74 5.97 9.67 -9.78
CA SER A 74 5.74 8.78 -10.91
C SER A 74 5.81 7.31 -10.48
N GLU A 75 5.05 6.46 -11.15
CA GLU A 75 5.12 5.02 -10.95
C GLU A 75 6.55 4.50 -11.14
N GLU A 76 7.25 4.98 -12.19
CA GLU A 76 8.63 4.63 -12.47
C GLU A 76 9.58 4.97 -11.31
N TYR A 77 9.43 6.14 -10.70
CA TYR A 77 10.23 6.52 -9.54
C TYR A 77 10.01 5.58 -8.35
N ILE A 78 8.75 5.26 -8.05
CA ILE A 78 8.39 4.34 -6.98
C ILE A 78 8.98 2.95 -7.24
N VAL A 79 8.80 2.41 -8.45
CA VAL A 79 9.34 1.11 -8.83
C VAL A 79 10.85 1.05 -8.68
N ARG A 80 11.56 2.06 -9.16
CA ARG A 80 13.03 2.12 -9.10
C ARG A 80 13.54 2.22 -7.67
N LEU A 81 12.93 3.06 -6.84
CA LEU A 81 13.30 3.19 -5.43
C LEU A 81 13.16 1.84 -4.70
N PHE A 82 11.99 1.23 -4.79
CA PHE A 82 11.72 -0.02 -4.07
C PHE A 82 12.52 -1.21 -4.60
N ARG A 83 12.92 -1.20 -5.86
CA ARG A 83 13.83 -2.22 -6.41
C ARG A 83 15.15 -2.28 -5.65
N HIS A 84 15.69 -1.16 -5.20
CA HIS A 84 16.91 -1.13 -4.38
C HIS A 84 16.73 -1.78 -3.02
N TYR A 85 15.49 -1.95 -2.55
CA TYR A 85 15.14 -2.66 -1.31
C TYR A 85 14.58 -4.07 -1.59
N HIS A 86 14.73 -4.58 -2.80
CA HIS A 86 14.23 -5.89 -3.22
C HIS A 86 12.72 -6.07 -3.06
N VAL A 87 11.98 -5.00 -3.30
CA VAL A 87 10.52 -4.96 -3.28
C VAL A 87 9.97 -4.69 -4.67
N LYS A 88 8.99 -5.48 -5.08
CA LYS A 88 8.20 -5.27 -6.29
C LYS A 88 6.72 -5.26 -5.93
N PHE A 89 6.05 -4.15 -6.16
CA PHE A 89 4.60 -4.06 -5.99
C PHE A 89 3.85 -4.71 -7.15
N ASP A 90 2.68 -5.28 -6.85
CA ASP A 90 1.79 -5.87 -7.86
C ASP A 90 1.00 -4.80 -8.61
N GLY A 91 0.82 -3.63 -8.02
CA GLY A 91 0.19 -2.48 -8.65
C GLY A 91 0.52 -1.17 -7.94
N ILE A 92 0.41 -0.07 -8.65
CA ILE A 92 0.67 1.28 -8.12
C ILE A 92 -0.42 2.21 -8.63
N VAL A 93 -1.10 2.87 -7.68
CA VAL A 93 -2.03 3.97 -7.95
C VAL A 93 -1.49 5.22 -7.29
N ASN A 94 -1.01 6.15 -8.11
CA ASN A 94 -0.57 7.47 -7.67
C ASN A 94 -1.69 8.51 -7.89
N GLY A 95 -1.44 9.75 -7.47
CA GLY A 95 -2.42 10.82 -7.62
C GLY A 95 -2.84 11.06 -9.09
N THR A 96 -1.92 10.96 -10.03
CA THR A 96 -2.21 11.11 -11.46
C THR A 96 -3.16 10.02 -11.97
N ARG A 97 -2.88 8.77 -11.64
CA ARG A 97 -3.72 7.64 -12.03
C ARG A 97 -5.11 7.73 -11.40
N HIS A 98 -5.19 8.07 -10.12
CA HIS A 98 -6.46 8.26 -9.43
C HIS A 98 -7.32 9.34 -10.08
N LEU A 99 -6.75 10.52 -10.36
CA LEU A 99 -7.47 11.61 -11.03
C LEU A 99 -7.99 11.18 -12.41
N LYS A 100 -7.18 10.45 -13.16
CA LYS A 100 -7.54 10.00 -14.51
C LYS A 100 -8.62 8.91 -14.50
N GLU A 101 -8.52 7.92 -13.62
CA GLU A 101 -9.36 6.71 -13.67
C GLU A 101 -10.58 6.81 -12.75
N VAL A 102 -10.50 7.53 -11.64
CA VAL A 102 -11.56 7.61 -10.63
C VAL A 102 -12.31 8.95 -10.68
N GLN A 103 -11.61 10.06 -10.61
CA GLN A 103 -12.21 11.39 -10.47
C GLN A 103 -12.73 11.97 -11.81
N ARG A 104 -12.06 11.70 -12.92
CA ARG A 104 -12.23 12.37 -14.21
C ARG A 104 -13.68 12.45 -14.72
N ASN A 105 -14.46 11.41 -14.52
CA ASN A 105 -15.82 11.27 -15.05
C ASN A 105 -16.90 11.47 -14.00
N ASN A 106 -16.56 11.97 -12.81
CA ASN A 106 -17.52 12.18 -11.72
C ASN A 106 -17.86 13.66 -11.56
N ALA A 107 -19.15 13.98 -11.54
CA ALA A 107 -19.66 15.33 -11.30
C ALA A 107 -19.41 15.81 -9.87
N THR A 108 -19.27 14.89 -8.92
CA THR A 108 -18.98 15.17 -7.51
C THR A 108 -17.52 14.90 -7.19
N THR A 109 -16.95 15.67 -6.26
CA THR A 109 -15.61 15.42 -5.77
C THR A 109 -15.57 14.11 -4.97
N LEU A 110 -14.76 13.16 -5.42
CA LEU A 110 -14.52 11.90 -4.73
C LEU A 110 -13.33 12.03 -3.77
N PRO A 111 -13.23 11.15 -2.76
CA PRO A 111 -12.04 11.06 -1.92
C PRO A 111 -10.76 10.90 -2.74
N GLN A 112 -9.63 11.35 -2.18
CA GLN A 112 -8.31 11.20 -2.82
C GLN A 112 -7.87 9.75 -3.01
N LYS A 113 -8.47 8.83 -2.29
CA LYS A 113 -8.26 7.39 -2.41
C LYS A 113 -9.60 6.67 -2.31
N LEU A 114 -9.81 5.73 -3.22
CA LEU A 114 -10.95 4.81 -3.20
C LEU A 114 -10.46 3.39 -3.50
N PRO A 115 -9.93 2.68 -2.49
CA PRO A 115 -9.33 1.35 -2.67
C PRO A 115 -10.25 0.33 -3.34
N ASN A 116 -11.54 0.37 -3.04
CA ASN A 116 -12.52 -0.56 -3.63
C ASN A 116 -12.65 -0.42 -5.16
N ARG A 117 -12.31 0.72 -5.74
CA ARG A 117 -12.28 0.90 -7.22
C ARG A 117 -11.22 0.04 -7.90
N TYR A 118 -10.20 -0.37 -7.16
CA TYR A 118 -9.13 -1.24 -7.64
C TYR A 118 -9.21 -2.64 -7.03
N HIS A 119 -10.38 -3.03 -6.51
CA HIS A 119 -10.59 -4.31 -5.82
C HIS A 119 -9.60 -4.56 -4.67
N ILE A 120 -9.19 -3.49 -3.99
CA ILE A 120 -8.34 -3.54 -2.81
C ILE A 120 -9.21 -3.78 -1.58
N SER A 121 -8.96 -4.87 -0.88
CA SER A 121 -9.74 -5.27 0.29
C SER A 121 -9.29 -4.59 1.57
N LEU A 122 -8.01 -4.23 1.67
CA LEU A 122 -7.43 -3.57 2.84
C LEU A 122 -6.46 -2.48 2.39
N HIS A 123 -6.64 -1.28 2.91
CA HIS A 123 -5.71 -0.15 2.74
C HIS A 123 -5.08 0.22 4.08
N ILE A 124 -3.77 0.41 4.08
CA ILE A 124 -3.00 0.85 5.25
C ILE A 124 -2.66 2.32 5.08
N ASP A 125 -3.13 3.14 6.01
CA ASP A 125 -2.98 4.59 6.02
C ASP A 125 -2.71 5.09 7.44
N ASP A 126 -2.12 6.26 7.59
CA ASP A 126 -1.91 6.92 8.88
C ASP A 126 -3.03 7.93 9.20
N GLU A 127 -3.82 8.34 8.21
CA GLU A 127 -4.84 9.37 8.36
C GLU A 127 -6.16 8.83 8.91
N GLU A 128 -6.66 9.44 9.97
CA GLU A 128 -7.98 9.13 10.55
C GLU A 128 -9.13 9.31 9.56
N ILE A 129 -9.03 10.27 8.65
CA ILE A 129 -10.05 10.53 7.64
C ILE A 129 -10.28 9.32 6.73
N GLY A 130 -9.23 8.53 6.46
CA GLY A 130 -9.34 7.28 5.72
C GLY A 130 -10.27 6.28 6.39
N CYS A 131 -10.23 6.18 7.70
CA CYS A 131 -11.11 5.29 8.47
C CYS A 131 -12.58 5.71 8.39
N LYS A 132 -12.86 7.02 8.44
CA LYS A 132 -14.22 7.56 8.30
C LYS A 132 -14.78 7.31 6.89
N LEU A 133 -13.95 7.52 5.86
CA LEU A 133 -14.32 7.29 4.47
C LEU A 133 -14.52 5.80 4.17
N ALA A 134 -13.76 4.91 4.82
CA ALA A 134 -13.91 3.48 4.68
C ALA A 134 -15.33 3.00 5.00
N GLY A 135 -15.90 3.47 6.10
CA GLY A 135 -17.29 3.17 6.47
C GLY A 135 -18.31 3.67 5.44
N GLN A 136 -18.07 4.84 4.85
CA GLN A 136 -18.98 5.45 3.87
C GLN A 136 -18.91 4.75 2.49
N TYR A 137 -17.74 4.33 2.05
CA TYR A 137 -17.51 3.78 0.71
C TYR A 137 -17.31 2.26 0.68
N GLY A 138 -17.35 1.58 1.83
CA GLY A 138 -17.37 0.12 1.92
C GLY A 138 -16.04 -0.56 1.65
N TYR A 139 -14.91 -0.01 2.14
CA TYR A 139 -13.60 -0.67 2.12
C TYR A 139 -13.01 -0.76 3.53
N ASN A 140 -12.00 -1.60 3.70
CA ASN A 140 -11.33 -1.76 4.99
C ASN A 140 -10.07 -0.91 5.04
N VAL A 141 -9.86 -0.22 6.15
CA VAL A 141 -8.64 0.55 6.44
C VAL A 141 -8.03 0.09 7.75
N TYR A 142 -6.73 -0.08 7.76
CA TYR A 142 -5.94 -0.18 8.98
C TYR A 142 -5.25 1.16 9.20
N GLN A 143 -5.59 1.83 10.30
CA GLN A 143 -4.92 3.07 10.68
C GLN A 143 -3.62 2.76 11.40
N LEU A 144 -2.51 3.14 10.77
CA LEU A 144 -1.18 2.94 11.32
C LEU A 144 -0.82 4.08 12.28
N GLU A 145 -0.48 3.74 13.48
CA GLU A 145 0.02 4.70 14.46
C GLU A 145 1.49 5.07 14.18
N ALA A 146 1.88 6.29 14.55
CA ALA A 146 3.20 6.82 14.26
C ALA A 146 4.33 5.96 14.84
N GLN A 147 4.16 5.44 16.04
CA GLN A 147 5.15 4.61 16.73
C GLN A 147 4.59 3.23 17.05
N ASP A 148 4.48 2.40 16.05
CA ASP A 148 4.04 1.02 16.17
C ASP A 148 5.15 0.09 15.69
N ASP A 149 6.00 -0.36 16.61
CA ASP A 149 7.09 -1.28 16.28
C ASP A 149 6.59 -2.67 15.89
N ASP A 150 5.35 -3.02 16.26
CA ASP A 150 4.69 -4.30 15.95
C ASP A 150 3.77 -4.22 14.71
N TRP A 151 3.92 -3.17 13.92
CA TRP A 151 3.02 -2.91 12.80
C TRP A 151 2.97 -4.04 11.77
N LYS A 152 4.08 -4.72 11.53
CA LYS A 152 4.17 -5.84 10.61
C LYS A 152 3.23 -6.98 11.03
N GLU A 153 3.36 -7.45 12.25
CA GLU A 153 2.56 -8.56 12.79
C GLU A 153 1.07 -8.20 12.86
N LYS A 154 0.76 -6.97 13.24
CA LYS A 154 -0.62 -6.48 13.31
C LYS A 154 -1.28 -6.40 11.95
N ILE A 155 -0.57 -5.92 10.92
CA ILE A 155 -1.10 -5.84 9.56
C ILE A 155 -1.31 -7.24 8.97
N ILE A 156 -0.37 -8.15 9.15
CA ILE A 156 -0.52 -9.54 8.70
C ILE A 156 -1.73 -10.20 9.35
N ALA A 157 -1.90 -10.04 10.66
CA ALA A 157 -3.04 -10.58 11.39
C ALA A 157 -4.37 -9.97 10.92
N HIS A 158 -4.39 -8.66 10.67
CA HIS A 158 -5.58 -7.97 10.19
C HIS A 158 -5.96 -8.39 8.76
N ALA A 159 -5.00 -8.53 7.88
CA ALA A 159 -5.20 -9.03 6.53
C ALA A 159 -5.78 -10.46 6.52
N ALA A 160 -5.28 -11.33 7.40
CA ALA A 160 -5.78 -12.69 7.56
C ALA A 160 -7.26 -12.71 7.98
N LYS A 161 -7.67 -11.86 8.92
CA LYS A 161 -9.07 -11.75 9.35
C LYS A 161 -10.01 -11.30 8.23
N ILE A 162 -9.56 -10.35 7.40
CA ILE A 162 -10.35 -9.89 6.26
C ILE A 162 -10.48 -11.00 5.22
N ARG A 163 -9.40 -11.70 4.90
CA ARG A 163 -9.41 -12.82 3.96
C ARG A 163 -10.34 -13.95 4.41
N GLU A 164 -10.36 -14.29 5.70
CA GLU A 164 -11.29 -15.29 6.24
C GLU A 164 -12.76 -14.86 6.09
N ARG A 165 -13.06 -13.57 6.25
CA ARG A 165 -14.42 -13.06 6.05
C ARG A 165 -14.82 -13.13 4.58
N GLU A 166 -13.96 -12.71 3.67
CA GLU A 166 -14.24 -12.73 2.22
C GLU A 166 -14.43 -14.16 1.66
N HIS A 167 -13.86 -15.17 2.32
CA HIS A 167 -14.06 -16.57 1.91
C HIS A 167 -15.33 -17.22 2.48
N LYS A 168 -16.01 -16.58 3.44
CA LYS A 168 -17.25 -17.09 4.04
C LYS A 168 -18.51 -16.53 3.37
N ASP A 169 -18.38 -15.45 2.63
CA ASP A 169 -19.43 -14.81 1.84
C ASP A 169 -19.45 -15.33 0.39
#